data_492b34625342cf67444d5d36a698af5a
#
_entry.id   492b34625342cf67444d5d36a698af5a
#
_cell.length_a   1.000
_cell.length_b   1.000
_cell.length_c   1.000
_cell.angle_alpha   90.00
_cell.angle_beta   90.00
_cell.angle_gamma   90.00
#
_symmetry.space_group_name_H-M   'P 1'
#
loop_
_entity.id
_entity.type
_entity.pdbx_description
1 polymer ?
#
loop_
_entity_poly.entity_id
_entity_poly.type
_entity_poly.pdbx_seq_one_letter_code
_entity_poly.pdbx_strand_id
1 'polypeptide(L)'
;MKNFKKFRIEWTDYVKYRADVRGFDLEKMEELLRYSDERYFEVVTRRQIVVGKHADRIIMIPYERNENLITPVTIHVINRQQIKFRLKTGRFINE
;
A
#
# COMPACT_ATOMS: atom_id res chain seq x y z
N MET A 1 -1.76 10.77 13.89
CA MET A 1 -1.25 10.45 12.55
C MET A 1 0.02 9.63 12.63
N LYS A 2 0.07 8.53 11.92
CA LYS A 2 1.26 7.68 11.90
C LYS A 2 2.33 8.29 11.02
N ASN A 3 3.58 8.25 11.48
CA ASN A 3 4.71 8.76 10.72
C ASN A 3 5.65 7.60 10.37
N PHE A 4 5.72 7.26 9.10
CA PHE A 4 6.57 6.19 8.61
C PHE A 4 7.89 6.69 8.04
N LYS A 5 8.22 7.95 8.28
CA LYS A 5 9.42 8.58 7.72
C LYS A 5 10.71 7.87 8.15
N LYS A 6 10.75 7.37 9.39
CA LYS A 6 11.94 6.73 9.94
C LYS A 6 12.01 5.22 9.67
N PHE A 7 11.02 4.68 8.98
CA PHE A 7 10.97 3.24 8.70
C PHE A 7 11.85 2.93 7.50
N ARG A 8 12.47 1.76 7.55
CA ARG A 8 13.14 1.21 6.37
C ARG A 8 12.11 0.49 5.52
N ILE A 9 12.27 0.59 4.21
CA ILE A 9 11.42 -0.12 3.26
C ILE A 9 12.29 -1.12 2.53
N GLU A 10 11.90 -2.38 2.56
CA GLU A 10 12.60 -3.44 1.85
C GLU A 10 11.77 -3.87 0.67
N TRP A 11 12.28 -3.58 -0.53
CA TRP A 11 11.63 -3.99 -1.77
C TRP A 11 12.13 -5.37 -2.16
N THR A 12 11.22 -6.36 -2.20
CA THR A 12 11.59 -7.69 -2.69
C THR A 12 11.81 -7.64 -4.20
N ASP A 13 12.54 -8.61 -4.71
CA ASP A 13 12.76 -8.71 -6.16
C ASP A 13 11.46 -8.89 -6.91
N TYR A 14 10.50 -9.61 -6.32
CA TYR A 14 9.19 -9.79 -6.91
C TYR A 14 8.45 -8.47 -7.08
N VAL A 15 8.45 -7.63 -6.04
CA VAL A 15 7.75 -6.34 -6.09
C VAL A 15 8.42 -5.39 -7.07
N LYS A 16 9.76 -5.38 -7.10
CA LYS A 16 10.50 -4.58 -8.08
C LYS A 16 10.14 -4.98 -9.51
N TYR A 17 10.06 -6.28 -9.74
CA TYR A 17 9.68 -6.81 -11.05
C TYR A 17 8.26 -6.37 -11.42
N ARG A 18 7.30 -6.51 -10.48
CA ARG A 18 5.91 -6.11 -10.71
C ARG A 18 5.81 -4.62 -11.01
N ALA A 19 6.54 -3.80 -10.28
CA ALA A 19 6.54 -2.37 -10.49
C ALA A 19 7.06 -2.03 -11.89
N ASP A 20 8.13 -2.65 -12.30
CA ASP A 20 8.74 -2.42 -13.60
C ASP A 20 7.79 -2.83 -14.73
N VAL A 21 7.22 -4.03 -14.65
CA VAL A 21 6.32 -4.55 -15.68
C VAL A 21 5.07 -3.69 -15.81
N ARG A 22 4.54 -3.18 -14.71
CA ARG A 22 3.30 -2.40 -14.69
C ARG A 22 3.51 -0.90 -14.81
N GLY A 23 4.76 -0.46 -14.90
CA GLY A 23 5.06 0.95 -15.05
C GLY A 23 4.86 1.78 -13.79
N PHE A 24 5.06 1.20 -12.62
CA PHE A 24 5.04 1.93 -11.37
C PHE A 24 6.44 2.43 -11.01
N ASP A 25 6.53 3.69 -10.62
CA ASP A 25 7.78 4.31 -10.17
C ASP A 25 7.97 3.97 -8.69
N LEU A 26 9.04 3.22 -8.37
CA LEU A 26 9.29 2.81 -6.98
C LEU A 26 9.50 3.99 -6.05
N GLU A 27 10.09 5.10 -6.52
CA GLU A 27 10.23 6.27 -5.68
C GLU A 27 8.87 6.84 -5.28
N LYS A 28 7.92 6.85 -6.21
CA LYS A 28 6.55 7.30 -5.92
C LYS A 28 5.84 6.34 -4.99
N MET A 29 6.07 5.05 -5.16
CA MET A 29 5.50 4.03 -4.26
C MET A 29 6.05 4.20 -2.84
N GLU A 30 7.33 4.51 -2.73
CA GLU A 30 7.93 4.78 -1.42
C GLU A 30 7.31 6.02 -0.78
N GLU A 31 7.07 7.08 -1.55
CA GLU A 31 6.39 8.26 -1.03
C GLU A 31 5.01 7.92 -0.47
N LEU A 32 4.26 7.08 -1.17
CA LEU A 32 2.94 6.66 -0.69
C LEU A 32 3.06 5.88 0.62
N LEU A 33 4.02 4.98 0.71
CA LEU A 33 4.23 4.20 1.93
C LEU A 33 4.59 5.07 3.13
N ARG A 34 5.34 6.13 2.90
CA ARG A 34 5.79 7.00 3.99
C ARG A 34 4.79 8.07 4.37
N TYR A 35 4.06 8.61 3.40
CA TYR A 35 3.34 9.87 3.64
C TYR A 35 1.84 9.83 3.41
N SER A 36 1.31 8.79 2.76
CA SER A 36 -0.14 8.74 2.54
C SER A 36 -0.89 8.56 3.85
N ASP A 37 -1.96 9.31 4.01
CA ASP A 37 -2.82 9.21 5.18
C ASP A 37 -3.92 8.17 5.04
N GLU A 38 -4.13 7.67 3.83
CA GLU A 38 -5.20 6.69 3.60
C GLU A 38 -4.66 5.29 3.84
N ARG A 39 -4.99 4.74 4.99
CA ARG A 39 -4.50 3.43 5.41
C ARG A 39 -5.61 2.59 5.97
N TYR A 40 -5.56 1.30 5.67
CA TYR A 40 -6.55 0.33 6.13
C TYR A 40 -5.85 -0.92 6.62
N PHE A 41 -6.58 -1.72 7.38
CA PHE A 41 -6.19 -3.09 7.71
C PHE A 41 -7.11 -4.02 6.94
N GLU A 42 -6.53 -4.96 6.20
CA GLU A 42 -7.31 -5.95 5.48
C GLU A 42 -7.45 -7.21 6.33
N VAL A 43 -8.69 -7.52 6.70
CA VAL A 43 -8.99 -8.58 7.65
C VAL A 43 -8.69 -9.96 7.07
N VAL A 44 -8.94 -10.15 5.76
CA VAL A 44 -8.79 -11.46 5.12
C VAL A 44 -7.33 -11.89 5.06
N THR A 45 -6.46 -11.00 4.60
CA THR A 45 -5.02 -11.31 4.46
C THR A 45 -4.22 -10.94 5.70
N ARG A 46 -4.84 -10.19 6.63
CA ARG A 46 -4.19 -9.66 7.84
C ARG A 46 -3.00 -8.77 7.52
N ARG A 47 -3.15 -7.95 6.48
CA ARG A 47 -2.10 -7.04 6.06
C ARG A 47 -2.56 -5.60 6.19
N GLN A 48 -1.59 -4.74 6.42
CA GLN A 48 -1.82 -3.31 6.36
C GLN A 48 -1.81 -2.87 4.91
N ILE A 49 -2.63 -1.86 4.61
CA ILE A 49 -2.83 -1.36 3.25
C ILE A 49 -2.60 0.14 3.26
N VAL A 50 -1.81 0.62 2.31
CA VAL A 50 -1.73 2.06 2.03
C VAL A 50 -2.33 2.31 0.66
N VAL A 51 -3.08 3.40 0.54
CA VAL A 51 -3.72 3.81 -0.71
C VAL A 51 -3.22 5.21 -1.06
N GLY A 52 -2.95 5.43 -2.32
CA GLY A 52 -2.54 6.74 -2.79
C GLY A 52 -2.67 6.85 -4.29
N LYS A 53 -2.41 8.04 -4.80
CA LYS A 53 -2.56 8.32 -6.21
C LYS A 53 -1.20 8.33 -6.89
N HIS A 54 -1.12 7.65 -8.04
CA HIS A 54 0.06 7.67 -8.89
C HIS A 54 -0.40 7.99 -10.31
N ALA A 55 0.02 9.14 -10.83
CA ALA A 55 -0.51 9.68 -12.08
C ALA A 55 -2.03 9.83 -11.94
N ASP A 56 -2.82 9.23 -12.81
CA ASP A 56 -4.28 9.28 -12.76
C ASP A 56 -4.90 8.00 -12.20
N ARG A 57 -4.08 7.13 -11.60
CA ARG A 57 -4.54 5.86 -11.04
C ARG A 57 -4.47 5.90 -9.52
N ILE A 58 -5.38 5.14 -8.89
CA ILE A 58 -5.32 4.92 -7.45
C ILE A 58 -4.63 3.59 -7.21
N ILE A 59 -3.63 3.61 -6.34
CA ILE A 59 -2.75 2.48 -6.09
C ILE A 59 -2.98 1.98 -4.66
N MET A 60 -3.00 0.68 -4.51
CA MET A 60 -3.07 0.01 -3.23
C MET A 60 -1.81 -0.81 -3.03
N ILE A 61 -1.12 -0.62 -1.91
CA ILE A 61 0.08 -1.36 -1.59
C ILE A 61 -0.13 -2.09 -0.26
N PRO A 62 -0.40 -3.40 -0.30
CA PRO A 62 -0.36 -4.21 0.92
C PRO A 62 1.09 -4.33 1.40
N TYR A 63 1.29 -4.21 2.70
CA TYR A 63 2.63 -4.32 3.26
C TYR A 63 2.58 -5.01 4.61
N GLU A 64 3.71 -5.56 4.99
CA GLU A 64 3.94 -6.13 6.32
C GLU A 64 4.87 -5.22 7.08
N ARG A 65 4.64 -5.10 8.37
CA ARG A 65 5.46 -4.26 9.23
C ARG A 65 6.03 -5.10 10.36
N ASN A 66 7.33 -5.01 10.54
CA ASN A 66 8.02 -5.65 11.65
C ASN A 66 8.97 -4.62 12.25
N GLU A 67 8.61 -4.09 13.43
CA GLU A 67 9.35 -3.02 14.08
C GLU A 67 9.53 -1.82 13.15
N ASN A 68 10.75 -1.53 12.71
CA ASN A 68 11.05 -0.40 11.85
C ASN A 68 11.13 -0.77 10.37
N LEU A 69 10.78 -2.01 10.03
CA LEU A 69 10.88 -2.50 8.67
C LEU A 69 9.50 -2.63 8.04
N ILE A 70 9.33 -2.03 6.88
CA ILE A 70 8.12 -2.18 6.05
C ILE A 70 8.51 -2.99 4.83
N THR A 71 7.78 -4.06 4.58
CA THR A 71 8.01 -4.90 3.42
C THR A 71 6.75 -4.92 2.56
N PRO A 72 6.72 -4.17 1.45
CA PRO A 72 5.60 -4.23 0.53
C PRO A 72 5.46 -5.62 -0.05
N VAL A 73 4.21 -6.10 -0.15
CA VAL A 73 3.92 -7.45 -0.63
C VAL A 73 3.66 -7.45 -2.12
N THR A 74 2.92 -6.46 -2.59
CA THR A 74 2.60 -6.29 -4.01
C THR A 74 2.09 -4.87 -4.24
N ILE A 75 1.78 -4.54 -5.50
CA ILE A 75 1.23 -3.23 -5.87
C ILE A 75 0.07 -3.48 -6.82
N HIS A 76 -1.09 -2.90 -6.51
CA HIS A 76 -2.30 -3.06 -7.32
C HIS A 76 -2.91 -1.72 -7.68
N VAL A 77 -3.55 -1.66 -8.83
CA VAL A 77 -4.48 -0.58 -9.15
C VAL A 77 -5.83 -0.92 -8.53
N ILE A 78 -6.48 0.06 -7.92
CA ILE A 78 -7.78 -0.12 -7.29
C ILE A 78 -8.62 1.13 -7.61
N ASN A 79 -9.93 1.02 -7.46
CA ASN A 79 -10.80 2.19 -7.65
C ASN A 79 -11.60 2.48 -6.38
N ARG A 80 -12.23 3.66 -6.35
CA ARG A 80 -12.95 4.11 -5.15
C ARG A 80 -14.16 3.24 -4.83
N GLN A 81 -14.82 2.69 -5.83
CA GLN A 81 -15.95 1.80 -5.59
C GLN A 81 -15.52 0.52 -4.90
N GLN A 82 -14.37 -0.02 -5.31
CA GLN A 82 -13.82 -1.20 -4.67
C GLN A 82 -13.44 -0.94 -3.21
N ILE A 83 -12.84 0.22 -2.94
CA ILE A 83 -12.49 0.59 -1.57
C ILE A 83 -13.75 0.73 -0.73
N LYS A 84 -14.77 1.45 -1.23
CA LYS A 84 -16.04 1.61 -0.53
C LYS A 84 -16.70 0.27 -0.23
N PHE A 85 -16.69 -0.64 -1.19
CA PHE A 85 -17.27 -1.96 -1.01
C PHE A 85 -16.55 -2.73 0.10
N ARG A 86 -15.22 -2.69 0.11
CA ARG A 86 -14.43 -3.38 1.13
C ARG A 86 -14.63 -2.79 2.52
N LEU A 87 -14.80 -1.47 2.61
CA LEU A 87 -15.15 -0.83 3.87
C LEU A 87 -16.55 -1.23 4.33
N LYS A 88 -17.50 -1.22 3.42
CA LYS A 88 -18.89 -1.56 3.74
C LYS A 88 -19.02 -3.00 4.23
N THR A 89 -18.30 -3.93 3.61
CA THR A 89 -18.38 -5.35 3.98
C THR A 89 -17.50 -5.71 5.17
N GLY A 90 -16.73 -4.77 5.70
CA GLY A 90 -15.85 -5.03 6.84
C GLY A 90 -14.54 -5.68 6.47
N ARG A 91 -14.25 -5.85 5.18
CA ARG A 91 -12.97 -6.40 4.74
C ARG A 91 -11.82 -5.44 5.00
N PHE A 92 -12.06 -4.14 4.78
CA PHE A 92 -11.13 -3.08 5.16
C PHE A 92 -11.64 -2.40 6.43
N ILE A 93 -10.72 -2.19 7.37
CA ILE A 93 -11.00 -1.44 8.59
C ILE A 93 -10.08 -0.22 8.57
N ASN A 94 -10.62 0.94 8.93
CA ASN A 94 -9.81 2.15 9.05
C ASN A 94 -8.74 1.95 10.11
N GLU A 95 -7.58 2.48 9.82
CA GLU A 95 -6.41 2.34 10.67
C GLU A 95 -6.13 3.60 11.48
#